data_570047a4fec5890107fbf05bf9babc8c
#
_entry.id   570047a4fec5890107fbf05bf9babc8c
#
_cell.length_a   1.000
_cell.length_b   1.000
_cell.length_c   1.000
_cell.angle_alpha   90.00
_cell.angle_beta   90.00
_cell.angle_gamma   90.00
#
_symmetry.space_group_name_H-M   'P 1'
#
loop_
_entity.id
_entity.type
_entity.pdbx_description
1 polymer ?
#
loop_
_entity_poly.entity_id
_entity_poly.type
_entity_poly.pdbx_seq_one_letter_code
_entity_poly.pdbx_strand_id
1 'polypeptide(L)'
;MATEKKQSFLGGAAVLAFGIVAVKIIGAVFKIPLRNILGEGGSADFSNAYNIYATLLTVSTAGLPVALSKLVSESYALGRTRQAHRTFRVSLSVFLVLGVASFALMWWGSDLLAGFLNNPRAAYGIRALATAVVCVGCLSAFRGYAQGRQYMTPTAVSQIIEALCKLVLGLALSMWLLHIGQPDYIAAAGAIAGVTAGTILSLVYMAIDYLRHRPALRRGERCASDGVILRRLLALAVPITLSSSMVSLITLIDTKLVQGRLQDALGYTLDQMRAAYGNYSACMDLYNLPSSLMVALTASVIPAVSAAVTQRDRRQSARIVRSSLRVTALLAFPMGLGLWALSDPLFRLFYRSYNAELGGSLLAVLGIASIFVCLMLITNSILQAYGRVSVPIVTMLIGGGVKIVLNYNLVALPSVNIHGAPIGTLVCFALTALLNLIAVARIAPFRLNYPGYFLRPLFASLVMAFAARGVYALAAHFLIPSVEEAGRLTLLLCVGIAIGVAVVIYGVLVLALHCIRRSDLELLPKGDKLARLLHIS
;
A
#
# COMPACT_ATOMS: atom_id res chain seq x y z
N MET A 1 5.40 22.33 35.24
CA MET A 1 4.43 21.30 34.86
C MET A 1 3.72 21.77 33.59
N ALA A 2 4.17 21.37 32.43
CA ALA A 2 3.47 21.68 31.18
C ALA A 2 2.19 20.82 31.14
N THR A 3 1.04 21.46 31.18
CA THR A 3 -0.26 20.83 30.96
C THR A 3 -0.24 20.16 29.59
N GLU A 4 -0.20 18.80 29.56
CA GLU A 4 -0.41 18.03 28.34
C GLU A 4 -1.77 18.49 27.75
N LYS A 5 -1.73 19.26 26.67
CA LYS A 5 -2.92 19.49 25.85
C LYS A 5 -3.34 18.12 25.31
N LYS A 6 -4.33 17.50 25.91
CA LYS A 6 -5.00 16.34 25.35
C LYS A 6 -5.42 16.71 23.94
N GLN A 7 -4.75 16.12 22.93
CA GLN A 7 -5.23 16.23 21.56
C GLN A 7 -6.67 15.73 21.54
N SER A 8 -7.60 16.47 20.93
CA SER A 8 -8.92 15.92 20.70
C SER A 8 -8.76 14.67 19.80
N PHE A 9 -9.51 13.62 20.06
CA PHE A 9 -9.46 12.38 19.28
C PHE A 9 -9.53 12.64 17.77
N LEU A 10 -10.41 13.53 17.34
CA LEU A 10 -10.57 13.96 15.94
C LEU A 10 -9.33 14.70 15.42
N GLY A 11 -8.72 15.58 16.24
CA GLY A 11 -7.50 16.31 15.86
C GLY A 11 -6.30 15.37 15.70
N GLY A 12 -6.14 14.39 16.59
CA GLY A 12 -5.09 13.37 16.50
C GLY A 12 -5.23 12.48 15.27
N ALA A 13 -6.45 12.02 14.99
CA ALA A 13 -6.74 11.21 13.81
C ALA A 13 -6.49 12.00 12.50
N ALA A 14 -6.83 13.28 12.45
CA ALA A 14 -6.57 14.15 11.30
C ALA A 14 -5.07 14.35 11.05
N VAL A 15 -4.27 14.56 12.09
CA VAL A 15 -2.80 14.69 12.00
C VAL A 15 -2.18 13.40 11.48
N LEU A 16 -2.61 12.25 11.97
CA LEU A 16 -2.12 10.95 11.50
C LEU A 16 -2.50 10.70 10.03
N ALA A 17 -3.75 11.00 9.65
CA ALA A 17 -4.22 10.87 8.27
C ALA A 17 -3.43 11.77 7.31
N PHE A 18 -3.18 13.03 7.69
CA PHE A 18 -2.33 13.94 6.93
C PHE A 18 -0.90 13.39 6.79
N GLY A 19 -0.33 12.87 7.88
CA GLY A 19 1.00 12.23 7.87
C GLY A 19 1.06 11.06 6.89
N ILE A 20 0.05 10.18 6.90
CA ILE A 20 -0.03 9.04 5.97
C ILE A 20 -0.08 9.50 4.51
N VAL A 21 -0.90 10.51 4.20
CA VAL A 21 -0.99 11.07 2.84
C VAL A 21 0.35 11.67 2.41
N ALA A 22 0.98 12.48 3.27
CA ALA A 22 2.29 13.07 2.98
C ALA A 22 3.35 11.99 2.70
N VAL A 23 3.42 10.94 3.52
CA VAL A 23 4.33 9.80 3.33
C VAL A 23 4.08 9.07 2.01
N LYS A 24 2.81 8.92 1.60
CA LYS A 24 2.47 8.31 0.31
C LYS A 24 2.95 9.15 -0.88
N ILE A 25 2.78 10.47 -0.81
CA ILE A 25 3.29 11.40 -1.84
C ILE A 25 4.81 11.35 -1.90
N ILE A 26 5.50 11.47 -0.76
CA ILE A 26 6.97 11.38 -0.68
C ILE A 26 7.45 10.03 -1.23
N GLY A 27 6.75 8.94 -0.91
CA GLY A 27 7.04 7.60 -1.41
C GLY A 27 6.93 7.48 -2.94
N ALA A 28 5.95 8.11 -3.56
CA ALA A 28 5.81 8.15 -5.02
C ALA A 28 6.93 8.99 -5.66
N VAL A 29 7.22 10.17 -5.07
CA VAL A 29 8.32 11.06 -5.50
C VAL A 29 9.69 10.37 -5.36
N PHE A 30 9.86 9.48 -4.38
CA PHE A 30 11.09 8.68 -4.23
C PHE A 30 11.20 7.58 -5.30
N LYS A 31 10.13 6.83 -5.52
CA LYS A 31 10.19 5.60 -6.34
C LYS A 31 10.46 5.89 -7.81
N ILE A 32 9.82 6.91 -8.39
CA ILE A 32 9.96 7.22 -9.82
C ILE A 32 11.40 7.60 -10.19
N PRO A 33 12.07 8.60 -9.52
CA PRO A 33 13.47 8.88 -9.77
C PRO A 33 14.39 7.69 -9.48
N LEU A 34 14.18 6.98 -8.37
CA LEU A 34 14.99 5.83 -8.01
C LEU A 34 14.99 4.77 -9.12
N ARG A 35 13.83 4.44 -9.68
CA ARG A 35 13.69 3.49 -10.77
C ARG A 35 14.52 3.91 -12.00
N ASN A 36 14.43 5.18 -12.38
CA ASN A 36 15.20 5.70 -13.52
C ASN A 36 16.71 5.71 -13.26
N ILE A 37 17.15 5.89 -12.02
CA ILE A 37 18.56 5.84 -11.61
C ILE A 37 19.07 4.40 -11.66
N LEU A 38 18.34 3.44 -11.11
CA LEU A 38 18.75 2.05 -11.01
C LEU A 38 18.59 1.26 -12.31
N GLY A 39 17.71 1.71 -13.22
CA GLY A 39 17.34 0.94 -14.39
C GLY A 39 16.57 -0.35 -14.05
N GLU A 40 16.37 -1.21 -15.04
CA GLU A 40 15.57 -2.43 -14.90
C GLU A 40 16.16 -3.43 -13.89
N GLY A 41 17.44 -3.74 -14.03
CA GLY A 41 18.13 -4.73 -13.19
C GLY A 41 18.20 -4.32 -11.71
N GLY A 42 18.74 -3.13 -11.44
CA GLY A 42 18.86 -2.63 -10.07
C GLY A 42 17.51 -2.45 -9.38
N SER A 43 16.46 -2.16 -10.16
CA SER A 43 15.08 -2.09 -9.64
C SER A 43 14.52 -3.44 -9.24
N ALA A 44 14.88 -4.50 -9.96
CA ALA A 44 14.51 -5.87 -9.57
C ALA A 44 15.19 -6.22 -8.23
N ASP A 45 16.48 -5.92 -8.08
CA ASP A 45 17.24 -6.20 -6.85
C ASP A 45 16.69 -5.41 -5.66
N PHE A 46 16.40 -4.13 -5.85
CA PHE A 46 15.73 -3.30 -4.83
C PHE A 46 14.40 -3.91 -4.40
N SER A 47 13.56 -4.29 -5.39
CA SER A 47 12.23 -4.84 -5.11
C SER A 47 12.29 -6.18 -4.39
N ASN A 48 13.22 -7.06 -4.76
CA ASN A 48 13.44 -8.35 -4.13
C ASN A 48 13.86 -8.20 -2.67
N ALA A 49 14.85 -7.36 -2.40
CA ALA A 49 15.30 -7.09 -1.03
C ALA A 49 14.16 -6.49 -0.20
N TYR A 50 13.40 -5.55 -0.78
CA TYR A 50 12.29 -4.90 -0.10
C TYR A 50 11.12 -5.85 0.16
N ASN A 51 10.81 -6.80 -0.73
CA ASN A 51 9.76 -7.81 -0.54
C ASN A 51 10.09 -8.78 0.60
N ILE A 52 11.35 -9.23 0.71
CA ILE A 52 11.81 -10.05 1.85
C ILE A 52 11.68 -9.26 3.15
N TYR A 53 12.20 -8.03 3.18
CA TYR A 53 12.11 -7.15 4.33
C TYR A 53 10.66 -6.91 4.76
N ALA A 54 9.78 -6.53 3.82
CA ALA A 54 8.37 -6.26 4.11
C ALA A 54 7.65 -7.51 4.64
N THR A 55 7.97 -8.69 4.13
CA THR A 55 7.41 -9.95 4.61
C THR A 55 7.85 -10.25 6.04
N LEU A 56 9.16 -10.22 6.32
CA LEU A 56 9.69 -10.46 7.66
C LEU A 56 9.19 -9.41 8.66
N LEU A 57 9.14 -8.14 8.24
CA LEU A 57 8.58 -7.07 9.05
C LEU A 57 7.11 -7.34 9.38
N THR A 58 6.30 -7.70 8.41
CA THR A 58 4.87 -7.98 8.62
C THR A 58 4.66 -9.17 9.55
N VAL A 59 5.39 -10.26 9.33
CA VAL A 59 5.35 -11.45 10.19
C VAL A 59 5.79 -11.13 11.63
N SER A 60 6.79 -10.27 11.79
CA SER A 60 7.33 -9.94 13.12
C SER A 60 6.55 -8.87 13.86
N THR A 61 5.90 -7.92 13.14
CA THR A 61 5.45 -6.68 13.79
C THR A 61 4.01 -6.26 13.52
N ALA A 62 3.27 -6.83 12.55
CA ALA A 62 2.00 -6.26 12.12
C ALA A 62 0.93 -6.14 13.22
N GLY A 63 0.76 -7.14 14.05
CA GLY A 63 -0.25 -7.17 15.12
C GLY A 63 0.19 -6.53 16.43
N LEU A 64 1.50 -6.51 16.70
CA LEU A 64 2.03 -6.08 17.99
C LEU A 64 1.77 -4.60 18.32
N PRO A 65 1.95 -3.62 17.40
CA PRO A 65 1.67 -2.21 17.71
C PRO A 65 0.21 -1.96 18.01
N VAL A 66 -0.70 -2.66 17.31
CA VAL A 66 -2.15 -2.57 17.51
C VAL A 66 -2.53 -3.13 18.88
N ALA A 67 -2.00 -4.31 19.24
CA ALA A 67 -2.21 -4.93 20.54
C ALA A 67 -1.66 -4.05 21.68
N LEU A 68 -0.45 -3.52 21.52
CA LEU A 68 0.17 -2.60 22.47
C LEU A 68 -0.66 -1.34 22.65
N SER A 69 -1.06 -0.68 21.55
CA SER A 69 -1.88 0.52 21.59
C SER A 69 -3.20 0.28 22.36
N LYS A 70 -3.86 -0.85 22.12
CA LYS A 70 -5.08 -1.25 22.83
C LYS A 70 -4.83 -1.42 24.33
N LEU A 71 -3.85 -2.22 24.73
CA LEU A 71 -3.55 -2.48 26.15
C LEU A 71 -3.10 -1.23 26.90
N VAL A 72 -2.35 -0.34 26.23
CA VAL A 72 -1.95 0.95 26.79
C VAL A 72 -3.18 1.85 26.95
N SER A 73 -4.05 1.95 25.96
CA SER A 73 -5.29 2.75 26.03
C SER A 73 -6.22 2.27 27.15
N GLU A 74 -6.40 0.96 27.30
CA GLU A 74 -7.16 0.38 28.42
C GLU A 74 -6.54 0.77 29.79
N SER A 75 -5.21 0.70 29.91
CA SER A 75 -4.51 1.06 31.14
C SER A 75 -4.66 2.54 31.47
N TYR A 76 -4.55 3.43 30.46
CA TYR A 76 -4.75 4.87 30.65
C TYR A 76 -6.19 5.23 31.01
N ALA A 77 -7.18 4.57 30.40
CA ALA A 77 -8.61 4.76 30.73
C ALA A 77 -8.91 4.42 32.18
N LEU A 78 -8.20 3.43 32.75
CA LEU A 78 -8.31 3.04 34.16
C LEU A 78 -7.38 3.86 35.10
N GLY A 79 -6.66 4.86 34.56
CA GLY A 79 -5.69 5.66 35.33
C GLY A 79 -4.43 4.91 35.77
N ARG A 80 -4.16 3.73 35.18
CA ARG A 80 -3.03 2.84 35.53
C ARG A 80 -1.80 3.13 34.69
N THR A 81 -1.10 4.25 34.99
CA THR A 81 0.05 4.70 34.22
C THR A 81 1.27 3.78 34.34
N ARG A 82 1.48 3.18 35.52
CA ARG A 82 2.58 2.23 35.76
C ARG A 82 2.36 0.94 34.99
N GLN A 83 1.12 0.45 34.93
CA GLN A 83 0.75 -0.72 34.11
C GLN A 83 1.01 -0.45 32.61
N ALA A 84 0.59 0.69 32.09
CA ALA A 84 0.84 1.09 30.70
C ALA A 84 2.35 1.10 30.35
N HIS A 85 3.17 1.67 31.25
CA HIS A 85 4.62 1.70 31.07
C HIS A 85 5.26 0.30 31.14
N ARG A 86 4.76 -0.56 32.04
CA ARG A 86 5.21 -1.95 32.11
C ARG A 86 4.85 -2.73 30.85
N THR A 87 3.62 -2.54 30.34
CA THR A 87 3.18 -3.12 29.06
C THR A 87 4.08 -2.67 27.91
N PHE A 88 4.43 -1.39 27.84
CA PHE A 88 5.40 -0.87 26.85
C PHE A 88 6.74 -1.57 26.94
N ARG A 89 7.35 -1.72 28.13
CA ARG A 89 8.64 -2.38 28.30
C ARG A 89 8.61 -3.85 27.86
N VAL A 90 7.59 -4.60 28.29
CA VAL A 90 7.41 -5.99 27.86
C VAL A 90 7.28 -6.08 26.34
N SER A 91 6.47 -5.21 25.75
CA SER A 91 6.30 -5.16 24.29
C SER A 91 7.61 -4.81 23.57
N LEU A 92 8.36 -3.82 24.06
CA LEU A 92 9.65 -3.42 23.49
C LEU A 92 10.65 -4.58 23.50
N SER A 93 10.70 -5.37 24.60
CA SER A 93 11.54 -6.58 24.67
C SER A 93 11.13 -7.62 23.63
N VAL A 94 9.83 -7.85 23.42
CA VAL A 94 9.32 -8.76 22.38
C VAL A 94 9.72 -8.28 20.99
N PHE A 95 9.51 -6.99 20.70
CA PHE A 95 9.93 -6.41 19.42
C PHE A 95 11.43 -6.51 19.18
N LEU A 96 12.23 -6.28 20.22
CA LEU A 96 13.69 -6.39 20.13
C LEU A 96 14.12 -7.82 19.82
N VAL A 97 13.55 -8.82 20.52
CA VAL A 97 13.86 -10.25 20.28
C VAL A 97 13.49 -10.65 18.84
N LEU A 98 12.28 -10.33 18.40
CA LEU A 98 11.83 -10.62 17.02
C LEU A 98 12.66 -9.86 15.98
N GLY A 99 12.98 -8.59 16.26
CA GLY A 99 13.83 -7.77 15.40
C GLY A 99 15.24 -8.35 15.26
N VAL A 100 15.88 -8.75 16.36
CA VAL A 100 17.21 -9.37 16.36
C VAL A 100 17.19 -10.72 15.65
N ALA A 101 16.16 -11.54 15.85
CA ALA A 101 16.01 -12.80 15.12
C ALA A 101 15.86 -12.57 13.61
N SER A 102 15.06 -11.58 13.21
CA SER A 102 14.90 -11.19 11.79
C SER A 102 16.19 -10.58 11.21
N PHE A 103 16.93 -9.79 11.99
CA PHE A 103 18.25 -9.30 11.62
C PHE A 103 19.21 -10.45 11.35
N ALA A 104 19.30 -11.39 12.29
CA ALA A 104 20.17 -12.55 12.16
C ALA A 104 19.87 -13.35 10.89
N LEU A 105 18.58 -13.59 10.62
CA LEU A 105 18.13 -14.26 9.41
C LEU A 105 18.49 -13.48 8.14
N MET A 106 18.31 -12.15 8.11
CA MET A 106 18.63 -11.32 6.95
C MET A 106 20.12 -11.13 6.75
N TRP A 107 20.91 -11.00 7.81
CA TRP A 107 22.35 -10.74 7.72
C TRP A 107 23.14 -11.99 7.33
N TRP A 108 22.96 -13.09 8.08
CA TRP A 108 23.65 -14.34 7.80
C TRP A 108 22.96 -15.21 6.76
N GLY A 109 21.64 -15.12 6.64
CA GLY A 109 20.84 -15.84 5.64
C GLY A 109 20.61 -15.10 4.34
N SER A 110 21.26 -13.94 4.10
CA SER A 110 21.04 -13.11 2.92
C SER A 110 21.19 -13.85 1.60
N ASP A 111 22.22 -14.68 1.48
CA ASP A 111 22.50 -15.44 0.25
C ASP A 111 21.45 -16.53 0.03
N LEU A 112 21.02 -17.19 1.11
CA LEU A 112 19.93 -18.18 1.06
C LEU A 112 18.60 -17.53 0.66
N LEU A 113 18.28 -16.36 1.23
CA LEU A 113 17.05 -15.61 0.92
C LEU A 113 17.07 -15.08 -0.52
N ALA A 114 18.22 -14.61 -0.99
CA ALA A 114 18.41 -14.14 -2.37
C ALA A 114 18.34 -15.32 -3.35
N GLY A 115 18.96 -16.46 -3.01
CA GLY A 115 18.86 -17.69 -3.77
C GLY A 115 17.43 -18.24 -3.81
N PHE A 116 16.67 -18.14 -2.71
CA PHE A 116 15.25 -18.49 -2.70
C PHE A 116 14.44 -17.69 -3.76
N LEU A 117 14.77 -16.43 -4.01
CA LEU A 117 14.13 -15.61 -5.05
C LEU A 117 14.75 -15.78 -6.44
N ASN A 118 15.69 -16.69 -6.63
CA ASN A 118 16.44 -16.87 -7.88
C ASN A 118 17.19 -15.59 -8.33
N ASN A 119 17.53 -14.71 -7.39
CA ASN A 119 18.26 -13.48 -7.65
C ASN A 119 19.39 -13.24 -6.62
N PRO A 120 20.57 -13.82 -6.82
CA PRO A 120 21.69 -13.70 -5.88
C PRO A 120 22.14 -12.25 -5.61
N ARG A 121 21.99 -11.35 -6.60
CA ARG A 121 22.39 -9.94 -6.47
C ARG A 121 21.55 -9.17 -5.44
N ALA A 122 20.35 -9.62 -5.12
CA ALA A 122 19.51 -9.03 -4.08
C ALA A 122 20.10 -9.18 -2.66
N ALA A 123 21.09 -10.09 -2.44
CA ALA A 123 21.70 -10.31 -1.14
C ALA A 123 22.30 -9.05 -0.51
N TYR A 124 22.92 -8.18 -1.33
CA TYR A 124 23.46 -6.90 -0.85
C TYR A 124 22.39 -5.99 -0.26
N GLY A 125 21.24 -5.87 -0.95
CA GLY A 125 20.10 -5.12 -0.47
C GLY A 125 19.46 -5.74 0.78
N ILE A 126 19.37 -7.07 0.85
CA ILE A 126 18.85 -7.78 2.03
C ILE A 126 19.73 -7.50 3.26
N ARG A 127 21.06 -7.54 3.13
CA ARG A 127 21.99 -7.18 4.22
C ARG A 127 21.84 -5.72 4.64
N ALA A 128 21.70 -4.80 3.70
CA ALA A 128 21.53 -3.38 3.99
C ALA A 128 20.22 -3.08 4.77
N LEU A 129 19.15 -3.88 4.58
CA LEU A 129 17.88 -3.78 5.31
C LEU A 129 17.88 -4.51 6.66
N ALA A 130 18.85 -5.39 6.92
CA ALA A 130 18.84 -6.18 8.13
C ALA A 130 18.77 -5.30 9.40
N THR A 131 19.59 -4.24 9.48
CA THR A 131 19.56 -3.29 10.59
C THR A 131 18.23 -2.54 10.71
N ALA A 132 17.59 -2.23 9.57
CA ALA A 132 16.30 -1.55 9.56
C ALA A 132 15.21 -2.36 10.29
N VAL A 133 15.20 -3.70 10.17
CA VAL A 133 14.16 -4.55 10.79
C VAL A 133 14.17 -4.40 12.31
N VAL A 134 15.34 -4.40 12.94
CA VAL A 134 15.46 -4.18 14.41
C VAL A 134 14.94 -2.80 14.79
N CYS A 135 15.38 -1.77 14.04
CA CYS A 135 14.99 -0.39 14.30
C CYS A 135 13.48 -0.18 14.12
N VAL A 136 12.87 -0.75 13.06
CA VAL A 136 11.42 -0.66 12.84
C VAL A 136 10.65 -1.40 13.92
N GLY A 137 11.13 -2.54 14.41
CA GLY A 137 10.53 -3.25 15.56
C GLY A 137 10.44 -2.33 16.78
N CYS A 138 11.58 -1.76 17.20
CA CYS A 138 11.61 -0.80 18.31
C CYS A 138 10.74 0.44 18.06
N LEU A 139 10.84 1.03 16.85
CA LEU A 139 10.04 2.18 16.43
C LEU A 139 8.53 1.89 16.51
N SER A 140 8.11 0.68 16.14
CA SER A 140 6.72 0.23 16.21
C SER A 140 6.21 0.14 17.67
N ALA A 141 7.09 -0.23 18.62
CA ALA A 141 6.76 -0.18 20.04
C ALA A 141 6.50 1.25 20.54
N PHE A 142 7.38 2.19 20.18
CA PHE A 142 7.20 3.60 20.54
C PHE A 142 5.94 4.19 19.89
N ARG A 143 5.71 3.92 18.60
CA ARG A 143 4.49 4.37 17.90
C ARG A 143 3.22 3.79 18.53
N GLY A 144 3.20 2.48 18.82
CA GLY A 144 2.07 1.82 19.48
C GLY A 144 1.78 2.39 20.87
N TYR A 145 2.83 2.69 21.64
CA TYR A 145 2.69 3.34 22.96
C TYR A 145 2.14 4.77 22.85
N ALA A 146 2.65 5.59 21.93
CA ALA A 146 2.16 6.94 21.70
C ALA A 146 0.70 6.95 21.23
N GLN A 147 0.33 6.07 20.29
CA GLN A 147 -1.05 5.90 19.82
C GLN A 147 -1.99 5.45 20.93
N GLY A 148 -1.55 4.53 21.80
CA GLY A 148 -2.32 4.09 22.97
C GLY A 148 -2.58 5.22 23.99
N ARG A 149 -1.72 6.22 24.06
CA ARG A 149 -1.90 7.46 24.82
C ARG A 149 -2.78 8.50 24.12
N GLN A 150 -3.25 8.22 22.91
CA GLN A 150 -3.94 9.17 22.01
C GLN A 150 -3.06 10.38 21.62
N TYR A 151 -1.74 10.20 21.62
CA TYR A 151 -0.77 11.18 21.19
C TYR A 151 -0.21 10.80 19.82
N MET A 152 -0.89 11.26 18.75
CA MET A 152 -0.64 10.82 17.38
C MET A 152 0.48 11.59 16.67
N THR A 153 0.79 12.82 17.12
CA THR A 153 1.76 13.71 16.48
C THR A 153 3.14 13.07 16.31
N PRO A 154 3.77 12.44 17.33
CA PRO A 154 5.09 11.84 17.17
C PRO A 154 5.09 10.71 16.11
N THR A 155 4.01 9.94 16.05
CA THR A 155 3.85 8.90 15.03
C THR A 155 3.87 9.50 13.63
N ALA A 156 3.09 10.55 13.36
CA ALA A 156 3.04 11.22 12.07
C ALA A 156 4.41 11.84 11.70
N VAL A 157 5.04 12.55 12.63
CA VAL A 157 6.36 13.19 12.40
C VAL A 157 7.43 12.13 12.13
N SER A 158 7.48 11.05 12.92
CA SER A 158 8.46 9.98 12.70
C SER A 158 8.31 9.32 11.31
N GLN A 159 7.09 9.15 10.81
CA GLN A 159 6.84 8.61 9.46
C GLN A 159 7.31 9.59 8.37
N ILE A 160 7.11 10.89 8.57
CA ILE A 160 7.60 11.92 7.62
C ILE A 160 9.12 11.97 7.61
N ILE A 161 9.79 11.91 8.78
CA ILE A 161 11.26 11.85 8.88
C ILE A 161 11.79 10.63 8.10
N GLU A 162 11.21 9.44 8.33
CA GLU A 162 11.59 8.21 7.64
C GLU A 162 11.45 8.36 6.11
N ALA A 163 10.33 8.93 5.65
CA ALA A 163 10.07 9.11 4.23
C ALA A 163 11.00 10.15 3.58
N LEU A 164 11.29 11.26 4.26
CA LEU A 164 12.21 12.30 3.77
C LEU A 164 13.66 11.81 3.73
N CYS A 165 14.13 11.12 4.78
CA CYS A 165 15.46 10.54 4.78
C CYS A 165 15.64 9.50 3.68
N LYS A 166 14.64 8.62 3.49
CA LYS A 166 14.61 7.67 2.39
C LYS A 166 14.70 8.38 1.03
N LEU A 167 13.94 9.47 0.83
CA LEU A 167 13.98 10.25 -0.40
C LEU A 167 15.37 10.86 -0.62
N VAL A 168 15.90 11.59 0.37
CA VAL A 168 17.15 12.34 0.20
C VAL A 168 18.35 11.41 0.20
N LEU A 169 18.53 10.63 1.27
CA LEU A 169 19.71 9.77 1.42
C LEU A 169 19.67 8.57 0.46
N GLY A 170 18.49 8.00 0.21
CA GLY A 170 18.38 6.86 -0.70
C GLY A 170 18.72 7.24 -2.15
N LEU A 171 18.23 8.38 -2.64
CA LEU A 171 18.58 8.85 -3.98
C LEU A 171 20.05 9.30 -4.04
N ALA A 172 20.52 10.06 -3.05
CA ALA A 172 21.89 10.56 -3.03
C ALA A 172 22.92 9.42 -3.02
N LEU A 173 22.74 8.41 -2.15
CA LEU A 173 23.65 7.25 -2.07
C LEU A 173 23.60 6.41 -3.34
N SER A 174 22.42 6.21 -3.92
CA SER A 174 22.27 5.47 -5.17
C SER A 174 23.00 6.16 -6.34
N MET A 175 22.77 7.48 -6.50
CA MET A 175 23.45 8.27 -7.53
C MET A 175 24.96 8.33 -7.32
N TRP A 176 25.41 8.52 -6.08
CA TRP A 176 26.84 8.56 -5.75
C TRP A 176 27.55 7.24 -6.10
N LEU A 177 26.94 6.10 -5.73
CA LEU A 177 27.50 4.77 -6.03
C LEU A 177 27.61 4.52 -7.52
N LEU A 178 26.60 4.88 -8.32
CA LEU A 178 26.68 4.76 -9.78
C LEU A 178 27.72 5.72 -10.36
N HIS A 179 27.86 6.94 -9.82
CA HIS A 179 28.84 7.90 -10.29
C HIS A 179 30.29 7.42 -10.10
N ILE A 180 30.57 6.69 -9.02
CA ILE A 180 31.90 6.06 -8.79
C ILE A 180 32.08 4.72 -9.51
N GLY A 181 31.18 4.36 -10.44
CA GLY A 181 31.28 3.18 -11.28
C GLY A 181 30.86 1.86 -10.61
N GLN A 182 30.16 1.91 -9.48
CA GLN A 182 29.63 0.70 -8.86
C GLN A 182 28.46 0.13 -9.66
N PRO A 183 28.29 -1.20 -9.69
CA PRO A 183 27.21 -1.84 -10.41
C PRO A 183 25.82 -1.50 -9.80
N ASP A 184 24.77 -1.65 -10.62
CA ASP A 184 23.39 -1.32 -10.31
C ASP A 184 22.83 -1.96 -9.02
N TYR A 185 23.21 -3.22 -8.72
CA TYR A 185 22.80 -3.92 -7.50
C TYR A 185 23.44 -3.33 -6.23
N ILE A 186 24.65 -2.77 -6.32
CA ILE A 186 25.28 -2.04 -5.20
C ILE A 186 24.58 -0.69 -5.02
N ALA A 187 24.24 0.01 -6.10
CA ALA A 187 23.47 1.25 -6.04
C ALA A 187 22.06 1.02 -5.45
N ALA A 188 21.44 -0.11 -5.78
CA ALA A 188 20.17 -0.53 -5.15
C ALA A 188 20.33 -0.74 -3.63
N ALA A 189 21.44 -1.37 -3.18
CA ALA A 189 21.74 -1.49 -1.76
C ALA A 189 22.01 -0.13 -1.10
N GLY A 190 22.61 0.84 -1.82
CA GLY A 190 22.78 2.22 -1.38
C GLY A 190 21.44 2.94 -1.17
N ALA A 191 20.50 2.80 -2.10
CA ALA A 191 19.14 3.31 -1.94
C ALA A 191 18.45 2.74 -0.68
N ILE A 192 18.66 1.45 -0.45
CA ILE A 192 18.16 0.72 0.72
C ILE A 192 18.84 1.20 2.03
N ALA A 193 20.13 1.50 2.00
CA ALA A 193 20.83 2.08 3.15
C ALA A 193 20.22 3.43 3.58
N GLY A 194 19.71 4.21 2.63
CA GLY A 194 18.94 5.42 2.91
C GLY A 194 17.62 5.14 3.67
N VAL A 195 16.96 4.03 3.38
CA VAL A 195 15.78 3.57 4.16
C VAL A 195 16.18 3.23 5.58
N THR A 196 17.27 2.50 5.76
CA THR A 196 17.81 2.12 7.07
C THR A 196 18.18 3.37 7.90
N ALA A 197 18.88 4.33 7.30
CA ALA A 197 19.22 5.60 7.96
C ALA A 197 17.97 6.38 8.39
N GLY A 198 16.95 6.46 7.54
CA GLY A 198 15.67 7.09 7.86
C GLY A 198 14.96 6.43 9.04
N THR A 199 14.99 5.12 9.10
CA THR A 199 14.41 4.35 10.21
C THR A 199 15.16 4.60 11.52
N ILE A 200 16.49 4.66 11.50
CA ILE A 200 17.32 4.95 12.67
C ILE A 200 17.01 6.36 13.18
N LEU A 201 16.99 7.36 12.30
CA LEU A 201 16.66 8.75 12.68
C LEU A 201 15.26 8.87 13.29
N SER A 202 14.29 8.16 12.71
CA SER A 202 12.92 8.11 13.25
C SER A 202 12.86 7.45 14.61
N LEU A 203 13.64 6.39 14.85
CA LEU A 203 13.74 5.74 16.15
C LEU A 203 14.36 6.69 17.19
N VAL A 204 15.45 7.37 16.84
CA VAL A 204 16.09 8.38 17.71
C VAL A 204 15.10 9.49 18.06
N TYR A 205 14.38 10.04 17.07
CA TYR A 205 13.35 11.03 17.31
C TYR A 205 12.29 10.55 18.30
N MET A 206 11.74 9.34 18.07
CA MET A 206 10.70 8.77 18.94
C MET A 206 11.22 8.46 20.37
N ALA A 207 12.48 8.04 20.49
CA ALA A 207 13.10 7.82 21.79
C ALA A 207 13.29 9.14 22.55
N ILE A 208 13.76 10.20 21.88
CA ILE A 208 13.89 11.55 22.48
C ILE A 208 12.52 12.09 22.90
N ASP A 209 11.50 11.99 22.03
CA ASP A 209 10.14 12.43 22.35
C ASP A 209 9.59 11.68 23.57
N TYR A 210 9.77 10.36 23.61
CA TYR A 210 9.37 9.54 24.75
C TYR A 210 10.07 9.96 26.05
N LEU A 211 11.38 10.26 26.02
CA LEU A 211 12.14 10.70 27.20
C LEU A 211 11.68 12.07 27.69
N ARG A 212 11.36 13.01 26.76
CA ARG A 212 10.87 14.35 27.07
C ARG A 212 9.47 14.38 27.65
N HIS A 213 8.59 13.48 27.18
CA HIS A 213 7.18 13.42 27.55
C HIS A 213 6.86 12.20 28.42
N ARG A 214 7.82 11.76 29.26
CA ARG A 214 7.61 10.65 30.18
C ARG A 214 6.48 10.97 31.15
N PRO A 215 5.44 10.12 31.23
CA PRO A 215 4.38 10.32 32.22
C PRO A 215 4.90 10.06 33.64
N ALA A 216 4.38 10.82 34.60
CA ALA A 216 4.60 10.52 36.02
C ALA A 216 3.99 9.17 36.37
N LEU A 217 4.80 8.26 36.90
CA LEU A 217 4.35 6.93 37.30
C LEU A 217 3.72 7.02 38.69
N ARG A 218 2.47 6.55 38.82
CA ARG A 218 1.80 6.49 40.13
C ARG A 218 2.48 5.44 41.02
N ARG A 219 2.91 5.85 42.22
CA ARG A 219 3.49 4.94 43.22
C ARG A 219 2.37 4.10 43.86
N GLY A 220 2.67 2.82 44.19
CA GLY A 220 1.70 1.94 44.86
C GLY A 220 0.71 1.21 43.94
N GLU A 221 0.74 1.44 42.62
CA GLU A 221 -0.15 0.78 41.66
C GLU A 221 0.23 -0.72 41.53
N ARG A 222 -0.75 -1.61 41.73
CA ARG A 222 -0.59 -3.05 41.45
C ARG A 222 -0.55 -3.29 39.96
N CYS A 223 0.58 -3.80 39.44
CA CYS A 223 0.74 -4.14 38.05
C CYS A 223 0.62 -5.65 37.83
N ALA A 224 0.06 -6.05 36.72
CA ALA A 224 0.08 -7.45 36.27
C ALA A 224 1.53 -7.93 36.08
N SER A 225 1.79 -9.22 36.25
CA SER A 225 3.09 -9.81 35.97
C SER A 225 3.42 -9.75 34.48
N ASP A 226 4.73 -9.78 34.15
CA ASP A 226 5.20 -9.69 32.76
C ASP A 226 4.66 -10.84 31.90
N GLY A 227 4.55 -12.06 32.48
CA GLY A 227 3.96 -13.21 31.78
C GLY A 227 2.48 -13.02 31.43
N VAL A 228 1.68 -12.40 32.32
CA VAL A 228 0.27 -12.09 32.05
C VAL A 228 0.15 -11.03 30.96
N ILE A 229 1.02 -10.00 30.99
CA ILE A 229 1.07 -8.96 29.97
C ILE A 229 1.44 -9.58 28.62
N LEU A 230 2.49 -10.39 28.58
CA LEU A 230 2.96 -11.08 27.38
C LEU A 230 1.86 -11.96 26.77
N ARG A 231 1.19 -12.78 27.61
CA ARG A 231 0.09 -13.63 27.13
C ARG A 231 -1.04 -12.82 26.51
N ARG A 232 -1.45 -11.72 27.14
CA ARG A 232 -2.51 -10.83 26.60
C ARG A 232 -2.06 -10.14 25.31
N LEU A 233 -0.80 -9.68 25.26
CA LEU A 233 -0.23 -9.06 24.07
C LEU A 233 -0.23 -10.03 22.89
N LEU A 234 0.28 -11.25 23.08
CA LEU A 234 0.35 -12.28 22.05
C LEU A 234 -1.06 -12.76 21.62
N ALA A 235 -1.98 -12.93 22.55
CA ALA A 235 -3.37 -13.32 22.24
C ALA A 235 -4.08 -12.31 21.32
N LEU A 236 -3.73 -11.03 21.39
CA LEU A 236 -4.25 -10.00 20.50
C LEU A 236 -3.42 -9.87 19.22
N ALA A 237 -2.09 -9.93 19.34
CA ALA A 237 -1.18 -9.68 18.23
C ALA A 237 -1.16 -10.82 17.20
N VAL A 238 -1.13 -12.09 17.64
CA VAL A 238 -0.96 -13.25 16.76
C VAL A 238 -2.06 -13.35 15.69
N PRO A 239 -3.36 -13.26 16.00
CA PRO A 239 -4.41 -13.31 14.98
C PRO A 239 -4.28 -12.19 13.95
N ILE A 240 -3.95 -10.96 14.39
CA ILE A 240 -3.76 -9.80 13.49
C ILE A 240 -2.53 -10.02 12.61
N THR A 241 -1.42 -10.50 13.19
CA THR A 241 -0.20 -10.78 12.44
C THR A 241 -0.42 -11.87 11.40
N LEU A 242 -1.06 -12.98 11.76
CA LEU A 242 -1.37 -14.06 10.81
C LEU A 242 -2.20 -13.55 9.62
N SER A 243 -3.24 -12.76 9.90
CA SER A 243 -4.08 -12.17 8.85
C SER A 243 -3.28 -11.25 7.91
N SER A 244 -2.43 -10.38 8.45
CA SER A 244 -1.62 -9.45 7.67
C SER A 244 -0.49 -10.15 6.91
N SER A 245 0.07 -11.20 7.48
CA SER A 245 1.19 -11.96 6.88
C SER A 245 0.78 -12.73 5.64
N MET A 246 -0.49 -13.14 5.51
CA MET A 246 -0.97 -13.88 4.33
C MET A 246 -0.73 -13.13 3.03
N VAL A 247 -1.02 -11.83 3.01
CA VAL A 247 -0.81 -10.99 1.80
C VAL A 247 0.67 -10.89 1.46
N SER A 248 1.52 -10.66 2.47
CA SER A 248 2.97 -10.53 2.28
C SER A 248 3.59 -11.85 1.81
N LEU A 249 3.16 -12.98 2.38
CA LEU A 249 3.62 -14.31 1.98
C LEU A 249 3.20 -14.63 0.54
N ILE A 250 1.95 -14.34 0.14
CA ILE A 250 1.50 -14.51 -1.24
C ILE A 250 2.36 -13.68 -2.20
N THR A 251 2.67 -12.43 -1.84
CA THR A 251 3.54 -11.56 -2.65
C THR A 251 4.96 -12.14 -2.77
N LEU A 252 5.52 -12.68 -1.69
CA LEU A 252 6.85 -13.29 -1.72
C LEU A 252 6.89 -14.57 -2.56
N ILE A 253 5.87 -15.44 -2.42
CA ILE A 253 5.71 -16.64 -3.26
C ILE A 253 5.55 -16.25 -4.73
N ASP A 254 4.75 -15.23 -5.01
CA ASP A 254 4.56 -14.70 -6.36
C ASP A 254 5.90 -14.23 -6.97
N THR A 255 6.67 -13.46 -6.22
CA THR A 255 7.99 -12.99 -6.64
C THR A 255 8.91 -14.17 -7.00
N LYS A 256 8.97 -15.20 -6.12
CA LYS A 256 9.76 -16.40 -6.40
C LYS A 256 9.28 -17.15 -7.65
N LEU A 257 7.97 -17.35 -7.77
CA LEU A 257 7.41 -18.10 -8.90
C LEU A 257 7.67 -17.40 -10.23
N VAL A 258 7.44 -16.09 -10.30
CA VAL A 258 7.67 -15.34 -11.54
C VAL A 258 9.13 -15.42 -11.96
N GLN A 259 10.07 -15.15 -11.05
CA GLN A 259 11.49 -15.17 -11.36
C GLN A 259 12.01 -16.58 -11.66
N GLY A 260 11.59 -17.57 -10.87
CA GLY A 260 11.98 -18.96 -11.09
C GLY A 260 11.46 -19.50 -12.41
N ARG A 261 10.17 -19.25 -12.77
CA ARG A 261 9.62 -19.75 -14.04
C ARG A 261 10.25 -19.09 -15.26
N LEU A 262 10.64 -17.81 -15.19
CA LEU A 262 11.41 -17.16 -16.27
C LEU A 262 12.76 -17.84 -16.52
N GLN A 263 13.46 -18.23 -15.46
CA GLN A 263 14.76 -18.91 -15.57
C GLN A 263 14.61 -20.40 -15.89
N ASP A 264 13.82 -21.14 -15.11
CA ASP A 264 13.75 -22.60 -15.18
C ASP A 264 12.98 -23.10 -16.41
N ALA A 265 11.91 -22.40 -16.83
CA ALA A 265 11.06 -22.84 -17.94
C ALA A 265 11.40 -22.16 -19.27
N LEU A 266 11.79 -20.89 -19.26
CA LEU A 266 12.09 -20.11 -20.47
C LEU A 266 13.59 -19.96 -20.72
N GLY A 267 14.46 -20.42 -19.81
CA GLY A 267 15.91 -20.36 -19.95
C GLY A 267 16.48 -18.93 -19.92
N TYR A 268 15.80 -17.99 -19.27
CA TYR A 268 16.30 -16.62 -19.15
C TYR A 268 17.59 -16.57 -18.35
N THR A 269 18.56 -15.81 -18.85
CA THR A 269 19.74 -15.45 -18.05
C THR A 269 19.32 -14.60 -16.86
N LEU A 270 20.20 -14.52 -15.84
CA LEU A 270 19.94 -13.69 -14.66
C LEU A 270 19.62 -12.23 -15.05
N ASP A 271 20.34 -11.65 -16.00
CA ASP A 271 20.16 -10.26 -16.40
C ASP A 271 18.85 -10.06 -17.18
N GLN A 272 18.47 -11.00 -18.05
CA GLN A 272 17.16 -10.98 -18.73
C GLN A 272 16.00 -11.09 -17.74
N MET A 273 16.08 -11.99 -16.76
CA MET A 273 15.07 -12.12 -15.73
C MET A 273 14.98 -10.84 -14.88
N ARG A 274 16.13 -10.25 -14.49
CA ARG A 274 16.15 -8.99 -13.73
C ARG A 274 15.52 -7.85 -14.54
N ALA A 275 15.81 -7.72 -15.82
CA ALA A 275 15.20 -6.72 -16.69
C ALA A 275 13.69 -6.90 -16.78
N ALA A 276 13.20 -8.11 -17.07
CA ALA A 276 11.76 -8.41 -17.15
C ALA A 276 11.04 -8.14 -15.82
N TYR A 277 11.60 -8.64 -14.71
CA TYR A 277 11.01 -8.42 -13.39
C TYR A 277 11.08 -6.96 -12.93
N GLY A 278 12.14 -6.24 -13.33
CA GLY A 278 12.29 -4.80 -13.09
C GLY A 278 11.18 -3.99 -13.76
N ASN A 279 10.85 -4.29 -15.02
CA ASN A 279 9.70 -3.70 -15.73
C ASN A 279 8.39 -3.98 -15.00
N TYR A 280 8.12 -5.24 -14.64
CA TYR A 280 6.93 -5.61 -13.88
C TYR A 280 6.84 -4.87 -12.54
N SER A 281 7.94 -4.78 -11.79
CA SER A 281 7.95 -4.10 -10.50
C SER A 281 7.77 -2.59 -10.62
N ALA A 282 8.23 -1.96 -11.72
CA ALA A 282 7.97 -0.56 -12.02
C ALA A 282 6.48 -0.32 -12.32
N CYS A 283 5.83 -1.21 -13.09
CA CYS A 283 4.39 -1.16 -13.32
C CYS A 283 3.58 -1.27 -12.02
N MET A 284 4.04 -2.08 -11.07
CA MET A 284 3.37 -2.22 -9.75
C MET A 284 3.37 -0.92 -8.95
N ASP A 285 4.31 -0.01 -9.16
CA ASP A 285 4.29 1.30 -8.49
C ASP A 285 3.13 2.17 -8.99
N LEU A 286 2.87 2.20 -10.31
CA LEU A 286 1.74 2.91 -10.92
C LEU A 286 0.39 2.22 -10.59
N TYR A 287 0.35 0.89 -10.66
CA TYR A 287 -0.80 0.09 -10.26
C TYR A 287 -1.27 0.34 -8.83
N ASN A 288 -0.36 0.65 -7.91
CA ASN A 288 -0.68 0.91 -6.51
C ASN A 288 -1.22 2.34 -6.25
N LEU A 289 -1.22 3.25 -7.23
CA LEU A 289 -1.74 4.61 -7.03
C LEU A 289 -3.24 4.64 -6.73
N PRO A 290 -4.13 3.98 -7.51
CA PRO A 290 -5.55 3.92 -7.21
C PRO A 290 -5.86 3.34 -5.83
N SER A 291 -5.22 2.22 -5.48
CA SER A 291 -5.43 1.57 -4.18
C SER A 291 -5.00 2.44 -3.01
N SER A 292 -3.96 3.25 -3.17
CA SER A 292 -3.48 4.16 -2.13
C SER A 292 -4.51 5.24 -1.77
N LEU A 293 -5.27 5.74 -2.75
CA LEU A 293 -6.38 6.66 -2.54
C LEU A 293 -7.55 5.97 -1.83
N MET A 294 -7.84 4.72 -2.19
CA MET A 294 -8.92 3.95 -1.59
C MET A 294 -8.69 3.62 -0.12
N VAL A 295 -7.45 3.47 0.34
CA VAL A 295 -7.14 3.26 1.76
C VAL A 295 -7.68 4.39 2.65
N ALA A 296 -7.62 5.64 2.19
CA ALA A 296 -8.18 6.77 2.94
C ALA A 296 -9.71 6.68 3.08
N LEU A 297 -10.40 6.23 2.02
CA LEU A 297 -11.84 6.01 2.06
C LEU A 297 -12.21 4.86 3.01
N THR A 298 -11.49 3.75 2.97
CA THR A 298 -11.74 2.58 3.83
C THR A 298 -11.61 2.91 5.31
N ALA A 299 -10.67 3.78 5.67
CA ALA A 299 -10.46 4.21 7.06
C ALA A 299 -11.68 4.94 7.66
N SER A 300 -12.49 5.61 6.84
CA SER A 300 -13.72 6.29 7.27
C SER A 300 -14.94 5.34 7.31
N VAL A 301 -14.97 4.35 6.42
CA VAL A 301 -16.13 3.44 6.27
C VAL A 301 -16.24 2.47 7.44
N ILE A 302 -15.10 1.93 7.92
CA ILE A 302 -15.11 0.94 9.02
C ILE A 302 -15.84 1.48 10.26
N PRO A 303 -15.46 2.64 10.85
CA PRO A 303 -16.13 3.14 12.04
C PRO A 303 -17.59 3.55 11.78
N ALA A 304 -17.88 4.13 10.60
CA ALA A 304 -19.23 4.57 10.28
C ALA A 304 -20.22 3.41 10.15
N VAL A 305 -19.83 2.33 9.45
CA VAL A 305 -20.67 1.13 9.33
C VAL A 305 -20.76 0.39 10.67
N SER A 306 -19.66 0.25 11.42
CA SER A 306 -19.67 -0.41 12.74
C SER A 306 -20.59 0.28 13.72
N ALA A 307 -20.61 1.62 13.76
CA ALA A 307 -21.50 2.40 14.60
C ALA A 307 -22.98 2.14 14.24
N ALA A 308 -23.33 2.18 12.95
CA ALA A 308 -24.69 1.92 12.50
C ALA A 308 -25.14 0.47 12.78
N VAL A 309 -24.24 -0.50 12.63
CA VAL A 309 -24.49 -1.92 12.95
C VAL A 309 -24.73 -2.11 14.46
N THR A 310 -23.91 -1.48 15.31
CA THR A 310 -24.04 -1.54 16.77
C THR A 310 -25.36 -0.91 17.24
N GLN A 311 -25.77 0.20 16.63
CA GLN A 311 -27.04 0.87 16.91
C GLN A 311 -28.25 0.16 16.29
N ARG A 312 -28.04 -0.93 15.54
CA ARG A 312 -29.06 -1.67 14.79
C ARG A 312 -29.83 -0.81 13.78
N ASP A 313 -29.24 0.31 13.35
CA ASP A 313 -29.83 1.17 12.34
C ASP A 313 -29.54 0.62 10.92
N ARG A 314 -30.49 -0.21 10.45
CA ARG A 314 -30.41 -0.82 9.11
C ARG A 314 -30.44 0.20 7.98
N ARG A 315 -31.15 1.35 8.17
CA ARG A 315 -31.27 2.38 7.13
C ARG A 315 -29.97 3.14 6.97
N GLN A 316 -29.36 3.54 8.07
CA GLN A 316 -28.06 4.21 8.05
C GLN A 316 -26.96 3.28 7.54
N SER A 317 -26.89 2.03 8.01
CA SER A 317 -25.95 1.03 7.50
C SER A 317 -26.10 0.80 5.98
N ALA A 318 -27.34 0.67 5.50
CA ALA A 318 -27.63 0.53 4.06
C ALA A 318 -27.16 1.75 3.26
N ARG A 319 -27.40 2.98 3.75
CA ARG A 319 -26.98 4.22 3.12
C ARG A 319 -25.46 4.26 2.99
N ILE A 320 -24.72 4.01 4.07
CA ILE A 320 -23.27 4.06 4.08
C ILE A 320 -22.67 3.01 3.14
N VAL A 321 -23.12 1.75 3.21
CA VAL A 321 -22.61 0.66 2.35
C VAL A 321 -22.86 0.94 0.87
N ARG A 322 -24.09 1.36 0.50
CA ARG A 322 -24.45 1.69 -0.88
C ARG A 322 -23.63 2.86 -1.42
N SER A 323 -23.47 3.90 -0.61
CA SER A 323 -22.68 5.08 -0.95
C SER A 323 -21.20 4.73 -1.11
N SER A 324 -20.63 3.94 -0.18
CA SER A 324 -19.24 3.49 -0.26
C SER A 324 -18.95 2.70 -1.53
N LEU A 325 -19.84 1.79 -1.94
CA LEU A 325 -19.70 1.02 -3.18
C LEU A 325 -19.78 1.93 -4.43
N ARG A 326 -20.71 2.92 -4.45
CA ARG A 326 -20.80 3.86 -5.57
C ARG A 326 -19.57 4.77 -5.65
N VAL A 327 -19.16 5.36 -4.54
CA VAL A 327 -17.96 6.23 -4.50
C VAL A 327 -16.72 5.45 -4.93
N THR A 328 -16.60 4.18 -4.50
CA THR A 328 -15.52 3.31 -4.98
C THR A 328 -15.57 3.11 -6.49
N ALA A 329 -16.74 2.82 -7.06
CA ALA A 329 -16.89 2.67 -8.51
C ALA A 329 -16.56 3.96 -9.26
N LEU A 330 -17.03 5.11 -8.75
CA LEU A 330 -16.76 6.44 -9.32
C LEU A 330 -15.27 6.81 -9.33
N LEU A 331 -14.47 6.25 -8.43
CA LEU A 331 -13.03 6.51 -8.38
C LEU A 331 -12.24 5.39 -9.06
N ALA A 332 -12.55 4.11 -8.80
CA ALA A 332 -11.77 2.99 -9.28
C ALA A 332 -11.85 2.79 -10.80
N PHE A 333 -13.06 2.91 -11.39
CA PHE A 333 -13.19 2.70 -12.84
C PHE A 333 -12.41 3.71 -13.67
N PRO A 334 -12.53 5.05 -13.46
CA PRO A 334 -11.77 5.99 -14.29
C PRO A 334 -10.26 5.89 -14.05
N MET A 335 -9.81 5.62 -12.82
CA MET A 335 -8.38 5.45 -12.54
C MET A 335 -7.82 4.20 -13.21
N GLY A 336 -8.50 3.05 -13.10
CA GLY A 336 -8.03 1.80 -13.69
C GLY A 336 -8.11 1.79 -15.21
N LEU A 337 -9.23 2.26 -15.78
CA LEU A 337 -9.39 2.36 -17.24
C LEU A 337 -8.52 3.48 -17.84
N GLY A 338 -8.24 4.55 -17.09
CA GLY A 338 -7.27 5.57 -17.47
C GLY A 338 -5.84 5.02 -17.54
N LEU A 339 -5.43 4.21 -16.54
CA LEU A 339 -4.15 3.49 -16.58
C LEU A 339 -4.06 2.51 -17.75
N TRP A 340 -5.16 1.81 -18.06
CA TRP A 340 -5.23 0.94 -19.23
C TRP A 340 -5.10 1.71 -20.55
N ALA A 341 -5.85 2.79 -20.72
CA ALA A 341 -5.91 3.55 -21.96
C ALA A 341 -4.61 4.28 -22.28
N LEU A 342 -3.94 4.79 -21.24
CA LEU A 342 -2.70 5.56 -21.34
C LEU A 342 -1.49 4.80 -20.79
N SER A 343 -1.53 3.45 -20.77
CA SER A 343 -0.48 2.62 -20.18
C SER A 343 0.90 2.86 -20.80
N ASP A 344 1.02 2.80 -22.12
CA ASP A 344 2.28 3.04 -22.84
C ASP A 344 2.82 4.47 -22.62
N PRO A 345 2.06 5.54 -22.90
CA PRO A 345 2.57 6.89 -22.68
C PRO A 345 2.89 7.22 -21.23
N LEU A 346 2.12 6.70 -20.27
CA LEU A 346 2.43 6.87 -18.85
C LEU A 346 3.72 6.14 -18.47
N PHE A 347 3.90 4.92 -18.95
CA PHE A 347 5.10 4.17 -18.65
C PHE A 347 6.36 4.86 -19.24
N ARG A 348 6.32 5.29 -20.50
CA ARG A 348 7.38 6.07 -21.16
C ARG A 348 7.68 7.39 -20.44
N LEU A 349 6.65 8.08 -19.97
CA LEU A 349 6.79 9.35 -19.27
C LEU A 349 7.56 9.19 -17.95
N PHE A 350 7.22 8.14 -17.17
CA PHE A 350 7.79 7.93 -15.86
C PHE A 350 9.09 7.13 -15.86
N TYR A 351 9.26 6.17 -16.79
CA TYR A 351 10.36 5.19 -16.78
C TYR A 351 11.11 5.14 -18.11
N ARG A 352 11.99 6.12 -18.33
CA ARG A 352 12.75 6.23 -19.59
C ARG A 352 13.80 5.15 -19.79
N SER A 353 14.40 4.66 -18.71
CA SER A 353 15.48 3.66 -18.74
C SER A 353 14.95 2.23 -18.89
N TYR A 354 13.69 2.07 -19.22
CA TYR A 354 13.00 0.79 -19.27
C TYR A 354 12.50 0.46 -20.67
N ASN A 355 12.28 -0.84 -20.92
CA ASN A 355 11.59 -1.27 -22.13
C ASN A 355 10.13 -0.82 -22.07
N ALA A 356 9.84 0.24 -22.84
CA ALA A 356 8.55 0.89 -22.79
C ALA A 356 7.42 0.04 -23.37
N GLU A 357 7.69 -0.76 -24.40
CA GLU A 357 6.72 -1.66 -25.01
C GLU A 357 6.28 -2.75 -24.02
N LEU A 358 7.27 -3.39 -23.39
CA LEU A 358 6.99 -4.38 -22.33
C LEU A 358 6.26 -3.74 -21.15
N GLY A 359 6.76 -2.61 -20.63
CA GLY A 359 6.16 -1.93 -19.49
C GLY A 359 4.75 -1.43 -19.77
N GLY A 360 4.51 -0.86 -20.95
CA GLY A 360 3.17 -0.41 -21.35
C GLY A 360 2.15 -1.54 -21.41
N SER A 361 2.53 -2.68 -22.00
CA SER A 361 1.66 -3.86 -22.10
C SER A 361 1.35 -4.48 -20.71
N LEU A 362 2.34 -4.57 -19.82
CA LEU A 362 2.15 -5.05 -18.45
C LEU A 362 1.24 -4.11 -17.64
N LEU A 363 1.46 -2.78 -17.77
CA LEU A 363 0.68 -1.77 -17.09
C LEU A 363 -0.78 -1.75 -17.56
N ALA A 364 -1.05 -2.06 -18.83
CA ALA A 364 -2.41 -2.14 -19.34
C ALA A 364 -3.25 -3.18 -18.57
N VAL A 365 -2.71 -4.37 -18.37
CA VAL A 365 -3.39 -5.43 -17.61
C VAL A 365 -3.51 -5.05 -16.14
N LEU A 366 -2.45 -4.50 -15.55
CA LEU A 366 -2.45 -4.05 -14.15
C LEU A 366 -3.41 -2.87 -13.91
N GLY A 367 -3.60 -1.99 -14.90
CA GLY A 367 -4.60 -0.92 -14.84
C GLY A 367 -6.01 -1.46 -14.59
N ILE A 368 -6.40 -2.49 -15.33
CA ILE A 368 -7.69 -3.18 -15.11
C ILE A 368 -7.71 -3.87 -13.74
N ALA A 369 -6.61 -4.54 -13.35
CA ALA A 369 -6.50 -5.21 -12.05
C ALA A 369 -6.69 -4.23 -10.87
N SER A 370 -6.24 -2.97 -11.02
CA SER A 370 -6.36 -1.94 -9.98
C SER A 370 -7.81 -1.63 -9.60
N ILE A 371 -8.77 -1.78 -10.53
CA ILE A 371 -10.21 -1.63 -10.27
C ILE A 371 -10.66 -2.65 -9.21
N PHE A 372 -10.26 -3.90 -9.41
CA PHE A 372 -10.67 -5.01 -8.52
C PHE A 372 -9.99 -4.92 -7.14
N VAL A 373 -8.76 -4.41 -7.07
CA VAL A 373 -8.11 -4.12 -5.78
C VAL A 373 -8.88 -3.05 -5.01
N CYS A 374 -9.31 -1.99 -5.67
CA CYS A 374 -10.11 -0.95 -5.03
C CYS A 374 -11.45 -1.51 -4.51
N LEU A 375 -12.12 -2.35 -5.30
CA LEU A 375 -13.36 -3.04 -4.90
C LEU A 375 -13.11 -4.01 -3.73
N MET A 376 -12.00 -4.75 -3.76
CA MET A 376 -11.60 -5.63 -2.66
C MET A 376 -11.37 -4.85 -1.37
N LEU A 377 -10.66 -3.73 -1.41
CA LEU A 377 -10.37 -2.92 -0.22
C LEU A 377 -11.64 -2.43 0.47
N ILE A 378 -12.60 -1.90 -0.28
CA ILE A 378 -13.84 -1.39 0.30
C ILE A 378 -14.73 -2.53 0.83
N THR A 379 -14.83 -3.64 0.10
CA THR A 379 -15.62 -4.80 0.55
C THR A 379 -15.01 -5.47 1.76
N ASN A 380 -13.67 -5.54 1.87
CA ASN A 380 -12.97 -5.98 3.08
C ASN A 380 -13.36 -5.10 4.29
N SER A 381 -13.37 -3.78 4.11
CA SER A 381 -13.73 -2.83 5.17
C SER A 381 -15.18 -2.99 5.62
N ILE A 382 -16.10 -3.20 4.67
CA ILE A 382 -17.51 -3.47 4.98
C ILE A 382 -17.64 -4.78 5.77
N LEU A 383 -17.01 -5.87 5.32
CA LEU A 383 -17.05 -7.17 6.01
C LEU A 383 -16.46 -7.10 7.42
N GLN A 384 -15.35 -6.40 7.59
CA GLN A 384 -14.74 -6.16 8.90
C GLN A 384 -15.68 -5.37 9.82
N ALA A 385 -16.35 -4.34 9.30
CA ALA A 385 -17.31 -3.54 10.07
C ALA A 385 -18.54 -4.36 10.56
N TYR A 386 -18.94 -5.40 9.78
CA TYR A 386 -19.95 -6.38 10.19
C TYR A 386 -19.39 -7.48 11.12
N GLY A 387 -18.12 -7.40 11.55
CA GLY A 387 -17.47 -8.39 12.41
C GLY A 387 -17.07 -9.69 11.71
N ARG A 388 -17.15 -9.74 10.39
CA ARG A 388 -16.81 -10.92 9.58
C ARG A 388 -15.37 -10.86 9.06
N VAL A 389 -14.40 -10.69 9.97
CA VAL A 389 -12.97 -10.52 9.65
C VAL A 389 -12.36 -11.73 8.94
N SER A 390 -12.87 -12.94 9.19
CA SER A 390 -12.36 -14.16 8.58
C SER A 390 -12.69 -14.28 7.07
N VAL A 391 -13.78 -13.66 6.62
CA VAL A 391 -14.22 -13.78 5.21
C VAL A 391 -13.18 -13.20 4.24
N PRO A 392 -12.68 -11.94 4.41
CA PRO A 392 -11.60 -11.40 3.58
C PRO A 392 -10.34 -12.27 3.55
N ILE A 393 -10.00 -12.93 4.68
CA ILE A 393 -8.83 -13.82 4.76
C ILE A 393 -9.04 -15.03 3.84
N VAL A 394 -10.18 -15.69 3.95
CA VAL A 394 -10.50 -16.88 3.14
C VAL A 394 -10.58 -16.53 1.65
N THR A 395 -11.27 -15.45 1.29
CA THR A 395 -11.40 -15.03 -0.11
C THR A 395 -10.04 -14.65 -0.72
N MET A 396 -9.15 -14.01 0.06
CA MET A 396 -7.80 -13.68 -0.36
C MET A 396 -6.92 -14.94 -0.51
N LEU A 397 -7.07 -15.94 0.37
CA LEU A 397 -6.35 -17.22 0.23
C LEU A 397 -6.80 -17.96 -1.04
N ILE A 398 -8.09 -17.97 -1.36
CA ILE A 398 -8.61 -18.57 -2.60
C ILE A 398 -8.04 -17.81 -3.81
N GLY A 399 -8.15 -16.48 -3.84
CA GLY A 399 -7.61 -15.66 -4.92
C GLY A 399 -6.10 -15.82 -5.09
N GLY A 400 -5.36 -15.81 -3.98
CA GLY A 400 -3.91 -16.02 -3.96
C GLY A 400 -3.50 -17.41 -4.42
N GLY A 401 -4.23 -18.46 -4.03
CA GLY A 401 -4.03 -19.82 -4.53
C GLY A 401 -4.22 -19.92 -6.05
N VAL A 402 -5.29 -19.32 -6.57
CA VAL A 402 -5.51 -19.25 -8.03
C VAL A 402 -4.39 -18.48 -8.72
N LYS A 403 -3.92 -17.36 -8.16
CA LYS A 403 -2.78 -16.60 -8.70
C LYS A 403 -1.52 -17.44 -8.78
N ILE A 404 -1.20 -18.21 -7.74
CA ILE A 404 -0.03 -19.10 -7.71
C ILE A 404 -0.11 -20.12 -8.86
N VAL A 405 -1.25 -20.75 -9.04
CA VAL A 405 -1.46 -21.73 -10.12
C VAL A 405 -1.35 -21.08 -11.49
N LEU A 406 -1.97 -19.92 -11.68
CA LEU A 406 -1.91 -19.19 -12.96
C LEU A 406 -0.49 -18.74 -13.28
N ASN A 407 0.21 -18.14 -12.33
CA ASN A 407 1.58 -17.65 -12.56
C ASN A 407 2.54 -18.81 -12.85
N TYR A 408 2.39 -19.94 -12.14
CA TYR A 408 3.19 -21.14 -12.38
C TYR A 408 3.06 -21.65 -13.83
N ASN A 409 1.85 -21.65 -14.39
CA ASN A 409 1.59 -22.14 -15.74
C ASN A 409 1.81 -21.07 -16.81
N LEU A 410 1.27 -19.85 -16.63
CA LEU A 410 1.28 -18.81 -17.67
C LEU A 410 2.67 -18.22 -17.89
N VAL A 411 3.44 -17.98 -16.83
CA VAL A 411 4.80 -17.42 -16.96
C VAL A 411 5.75 -18.42 -17.63
N ALA A 412 5.47 -19.71 -17.56
CA ALA A 412 6.24 -20.75 -18.22
C ALA A 412 6.00 -20.86 -19.74
N LEU A 413 4.93 -20.25 -20.25
CA LEU A 413 4.61 -20.30 -21.67
C LEU A 413 5.39 -19.24 -22.44
N PRO A 414 6.17 -19.58 -23.49
CA PRO A 414 6.94 -18.61 -24.27
C PRO A 414 6.08 -17.49 -24.89
N SER A 415 4.84 -17.79 -25.26
CA SER A 415 3.90 -16.82 -25.85
C SER A 415 3.33 -15.82 -24.84
N VAL A 416 3.31 -16.15 -23.54
CA VAL A 416 2.75 -15.30 -22.47
C VAL A 416 3.86 -14.66 -21.65
N ASN A 417 4.89 -15.44 -21.28
CA ASN A 417 6.08 -14.97 -20.59
C ASN A 417 5.73 -14.17 -19.32
N ILE A 418 6.44 -13.08 -19.04
CA ILE A 418 6.22 -12.21 -17.86
C ILE A 418 4.79 -11.65 -17.77
N HIS A 419 4.03 -11.58 -18.89
CA HIS A 419 2.63 -11.13 -18.90
C HIS A 419 1.71 -12.02 -18.06
N GLY A 420 2.12 -13.27 -17.79
CA GLY A 420 1.41 -14.16 -16.87
C GLY A 420 1.25 -13.57 -15.47
N ALA A 421 2.21 -12.78 -14.97
CA ALA A 421 2.18 -12.18 -13.64
C ALA A 421 1.08 -11.11 -13.46
N PRO A 422 0.90 -10.12 -14.37
CA PRO A 422 -0.25 -9.23 -14.38
C PRO A 422 -1.59 -9.94 -14.54
N ILE A 423 -1.67 -10.95 -15.41
CA ILE A 423 -2.90 -11.73 -15.62
C ILE A 423 -3.29 -12.47 -14.33
N GLY A 424 -2.35 -13.15 -13.69
CA GLY A 424 -2.59 -13.80 -12.40
C GLY A 424 -3.02 -12.82 -11.32
N THR A 425 -2.45 -11.61 -11.31
CA THR A 425 -2.84 -10.52 -10.40
C THR A 425 -4.27 -10.05 -10.67
N LEU A 426 -4.64 -9.85 -11.94
CA LEU A 426 -6.00 -9.48 -12.36
C LEU A 426 -7.03 -10.53 -11.90
N VAL A 427 -6.79 -11.80 -12.20
CA VAL A 427 -7.72 -12.89 -11.83
C VAL A 427 -7.82 -13.05 -10.32
N CYS A 428 -6.70 -12.97 -9.59
CA CYS A 428 -6.68 -13.02 -8.12
C CYS A 428 -7.62 -11.97 -7.51
N PHE A 429 -7.43 -10.70 -7.88
CA PHE A 429 -8.20 -9.62 -7.28
C PHE A 429 -9.63 -9.54 -7.81
N ALA A 430 -9.88 -9.92 -9.08
CA ALA A 430 -11.23 -10.04 -9.62
C ALA A 430 -12.04 -11.12 -8.88
N LEU A 431 -11.45 -12.30 -8.68
CA LEU A 431 -12.07 -13.39 -7.92
C LEU A 431 -12.31 -12.99 -6.46
N THR A 432 -11.31 -12.41 -5.80
CA THR A 432 -11.43 -11.95 -4.40
C THR A 432 -12.53 -10.89 -4.26
N ALA A 433 -12.56 -9.89 -5.14
CA ALA A 433 -13.59 -8.86 -5.13
C ALA A 433 -14.99 -9.44 -5.36
N LEU A 434 -15.14 -10.37 -6.30
CA LEU A 434 -16.40 -11.04 -6.59
C LEU A 434 -16.90 -11.84 -5.38
N LEU A 435 -16.04 -12.65 -4.78
CA LEU A 435 -16.39 -13.44 -3.58
C LEU A 435 -16.77 -12.53 -2.40
N ASN A 436 -16.05 -11.42 -2.22
CA ASN A 436 -16.38 -10.43 -1.21
C ASN A 436 -17.72 -9.74 -1.48
N LEU A 437 -18.02 -9.36 -2.73
CA LEU A 437 -19.32 -8.76 -3.10
C LEU A 437 -20.48 -9.73 -2.81
N ILE A 438 -20.30 -11.02 -3.13
CA ILE A 438 -21.28 -12.07 -2.80
C ILE A 438 -21.44 -12.18 -1.27
N ALA A 439 -20.34 -12.17 -0.52
CA ALA A 439 -20.38 -12.23 0.94
C ALA A 439 -21.09 -11.00 1.53
N VAL A 440 -20.80 -9.79 1.04
CA VAL A 440 -21.48 -8.57 1.46
C VAL A 440 -22.98 -8.66 1.17
N ALA A 441 -23.39 -9.17 -0.01
CA ALA A 441 -24.80 -9.33 -0.36
C ALA A 441 -25.55 -10.32 0.56
N ARG A 442 -24.85 -11.34 1.06
CA ARG A 442 -25.43 -12.35 1.99
C ARG A 442 -25.51 -11.84 3.45
N ILE A 443 -24.55 -11.02 3.85
CA ILE A 443 -24.42 -10.52 5.23
C ILE A 443 -25.25 -9.25 5.45
N ALA A 444 -25.34 -8.39 4.44
CA ALA A 444 -26.09 -7.14 4.54
C ALA A 444 -27.60 -7.39 4.67
N PRO A 445 -28.28 -6.82 5.70
CA PRO A 445 -29.71 -7.05 5.92
C PRO A 445 -30.61 -6.24 4.96
N PHE A 446 -30.12 -5.93 3.76
CA PHE A 446 -30.82 -5.14 2.73
C PHE A 446 -30.33 -5.54 1.33
N ARG A 447 -31.18 -5.32 0.33
CA ARG A 447 -30.82 -5.61 -1.07
C ARG A 447 -29.82 -4.61 -1.63
N LEU A 448 -28.79 -5.11 -2.31
CA LEU A 448 -27.79 -4.35 -3.05
C LEU A 448 -28.07 -4.45 -4.56
N ASN A 449 -28.13 -3.30 -5.22
CA ASN A 449 -28.29 -3.24 -6.69
C ASN A 449 -26.93 -2.95 -7.32
N TYR A 450 -26.07 -3.96 -7.41
CA TYR A 450 -24.73 -3.85 -7.99
C TYR A 450 -24.73 -3.28 -9.43
N PRO A 451 -25.61 -3.72 -10.34
CA PRO A 451 -25.68 -3.11 -11.67
C PRO A 451 -25.93 -1.61 -11.63
N GLY A 452 -26.83 -1.14 -10.77
CA GLY A 452 -27.13 0.29 -10.61
C GLY A 452 -25.97 1.10 -10.02
N TYR A 453 -25.05 0.47 -9.29
CA TYR A 453 -23.87 1.14 -8.72
C TYR A 453 -22.68 1.15 -9.67
N PHE A 454 -22.54 0.13 -10.52
CA PHE A 454 -21.33 -0.09 -11.32
C PHE A 454 -21.51 0.24 -12.81
N LEU A 455 -22.65 -0.05 -13.43
CA LEU A 455 -22.81 0.09 -14.89
C LEU A 455 -22.68 1.54 -15.38
N ARG A 456 -23.29 2.49 -14.67
CA ARG A 456 -23.22 3.91 -15.09
C ARG A 456 -21.81 4.49 -14.98
N PRO A 457 -21.09 4.36 -13.82
CA PRO A 457 -19.69 4.77 -13.72
C PRO A 457 -18.78 4.03 -14.69
N LEU A 458 -19.02 2.73 -14.93
CA LEU A 458 -18.25 1.95 -15.90
C LEU A 458 -18.39 2.49 -17.31
N PHE A 459 -19.64 2.75 -17.76
CA PHE A 459 -19.89 3.34 -19.07
C PHE A 459 -19.22 4.70 -19.22
N ALA A 460 -19.38 5.60 -18.23
CA ALA A 460 -18.73 6.91 -18.25
C ALA A 460 -17.21 6.80 -18.33
N SER A 461 -16.63 5.83 -17.61
CA SER A 461 -15.19 5.59 -17.58
C SER A 461 -14.67 4.96 -18.87
N LEU A 462 -15.45 4.11 -19.54
CA LEU A 462 -15.09 3.55 -20.85
C LEU A 462 -15.04 4.66 -21.91
N VAL A 463 -16.08 5.49 -21.98
CA VAL A 463 -16.09 6.64 -22.91
C VAL A 463 -14.91 7.57 -22.64
N MET A 464 -14.64 7.88 -21.37
CA MET A 464 -13.47 8.66 -20.95
C MET A 464 -12.16 8.01 -21.43
N ALA A 465 -11.99 6.71 -21.23
CA ALA A 465 -10.77 6.00 -21.58
C ALA A 465 -10.48 5.98 -23.09
N PHE A 466 -11.51 5.73 -23.91
CA PHE A 466 -11.40 5.82 -25.37
C PHE A 466 -11.14 7.25 -25.85
N ALA A 467 -11.79 8.24 -25.25
CA ALA A 467 -11.53 9.64 -25.54
C ALA A 467 -10.09 10.04 -25.18
N ALA A 468 -9.61 9.64 -24.00
CA ALA A 468 -8.22 9.87 -23.57
C ALA A 468 -7.21 9.29 -24.56
N ARG A 469 -7.43 8.04 -25.00
CA ARG A 469 -6.58 7.37 -25.98
C ARG A 469 -6.61 8.08 -27.34
N GLY A 470 -7.79 8.49 -27.80
CA GLY A 470 -7.96 9.23 -29.07
C GLY A 470 -7.30 10.61 -29.02
N VAL A 471 -7.49 11.37 -27.94
CA VAL A 471 -6.85 12.68 -27.74
C VAL A 471 -5.34 12.55 -27.64
N TYR A 472 -4.82 11.53 -26.93
CA TYR A 472 -3.39 11.26 -26.89
C TYR A 472 -2.85 10.94 -28.26
N ALA A 473 -3.49 10.05 -29.04
CA ALA A 473 -3.05 9.69 -30.39
C ALA A 473 -3.03 10.91 -31.32
N LEU A 474 -4.05 11.76 -31.23
CA LEU A 474 -4.14 13.01 -32.00
C LEU A 474 -3.03 13.98 -31.58
N ALA A 475 -2.86 14.23 -30.29
CA ALA A 475 -1.82 15.12 -29.79
C ALA A 475 -0.41 14.62 -30.15
N ALA A 476 -0.18 13.31 -30.04
CA ALA A 476 1.07 12.69 -30.43
C ALA A 476 1.34 12.85 -31.93
N HIS A 477 0.34 12.66 -32.78
CA HIS A 477 0.47 12.83 -34.23
C HIS A 477 0.93 14.25 -34.63
N PHE A 478 0.42 15.28 -33.94
CA PHE A 478 0.77 16.68 -34.26
C PHE A 478 2.04 17.18 -33.55
N LEU A 479 2.36 16.68 -32.38
CA LEU A 479 3.41 17.23 -31.50
C LEU A 479 4.69 16.37 -31.46
N ILE A 480 4.62 15.11 -31.88
CA ILE A 480 5.73 14.16 -31.79
C ILE A 480 6.10 13.67 -33.20
N PRO A 481 7.20 14.16 -33.79
CA PRO A 481 7.64 13.73 -35.14
C PRO A 481 8.07 12.26 -35.17
N SER A 482 8.72 11.76 -34.10
CA SER A 482 9.06 10.35 -33.88
C SER A 482 8.88 9.98 -32.40
N VAL A 483 8.24 8.83 -32.12
CA VAL A 483 7.94 8.40 -30.75
C VAL A 483 9.20 8.11 -29.93
N GLU A 484 10.31 7.75 -30.60
CA GLU A 484 11.59 7.46 -29.95
C GLU A 484 12.37 8.73 -29.55
N GLU A 485 12.18 9.84 -30.26
CA GLU A 485 12.86 11.11 -30.00
C GLU A 485 12.02 12.11 -29.23
N ALA A 486 10.81 11.71 -28.81
CA ALA A 486 9.90 12.60 -28.07
C ALA A 486 10.55 13.17 -26.81
N GLY A 487 10.70 14.48 -26.77
CA GLY A 487 11.15 15.20 -25.59
C GLY A 487 10.23 14.91 -24.39
N ARG A 488 10.80 14.81 -23.19
CA ARG A 488 10.01 14.55 -21.97
C ARG A 488 8.89 15.58 -21.77
N LEU A 489 9.15 16.84 -22.13
CA LEU A 489 8.17 17.93 -22.01
C LEU A 489 7.01 17.74 -22.99
N THR A 490 7.30 17.34 -24.23
CA THR A 490 6.29 17.10 -25.26
C THR A 490 5.39 15.92 -24.87
N LEU A 491 5.99 14.83 -24.38
CA LEU A 491 5.24 13.69 -23.89
C LEU A 491 4.37 14.05 -22.68
N LEU A 492 4.90 14.84 -21.74
CA LEU A 492 4.15 15.37 -20.60
C LEU A 492 2.96 16.22 -21.05
N LEU A 493 3.14 17.07 -22.05
CA LEU A 493 2.07 17.89 -22.61
C LEU A 493 0.99 17.03 -23.27
N CYS A 494 1.36 16.07 -24.12
CA CYS A 494 0.39 15.17 -24.77
C CYS A 494 -0.43 14.37 -23.74
N VAL A 495 0.25 13.77 -22.75
CA VAL A 495 -0.41 13.02 -21.67
C VAL A 495 -1.25 13.95 -20.80
N GLY A 496 -0.75 15.15 -20.48
CA GLY A 496 -1.46 16.16 -19.70
C GLY A 496 -2.75 16.62 -20.38
N ILE A 497 -2.71 16.89 -21.68
CA ILE A 497 -3.90 17.25 -22.48
C ILE A 497 -4.90 16.08 -22.49
N ALA A 498 -4.43 14.85 -22.72
CA ALA A 498 -5.29 13.68 -22.75
C ALA A 498 -5.98 13.45 -21.40
N ILE A 499 -5.25 13.58 -20.29
CA ILE A 499 -5.81 13.47 -18.92
C ILE A 499 -6.79 14.63 -18.65
N GLY A 500 -6.45 15.87 -19.01
CA GLY A 500 -7.32 17.03 -18.82
C GLY A 500 -8.66 16.87 -19.52
N VAL A 501 -8.65 16.49 -20.79
CA VAL A 501 -9.87 16.20 -21.56
C VAL A 501 -10.63 15.00 -20.97
N ALA A 502 -9.94 13.96 -20.58
CA ALA A 502 -10.54 12.79 -19.93
C ALA A 502 -11.30 13.16 -18.65
N VAL A 503 -10.71 13.98 -17.78
CA VAL A 503 -11.35 14.45 -16.53
C VAL A 503 -12.59 15.26 -16.83
N VAL A 504 -12.57 16.15 -17.83
CA VAL A 504 -13.75 16.94 -18.22
C VAL A 504 -14.86 16.04 -18.77
N ILE A 505 -14.53 15.14 -19.71
CA ILE A 505 -15.53 14.20 -20.28
C ILE A 505 -16.14 13.33 -19.18
N TYR A 506 -15.29 12.78 -18.29
CA TYR A 506 -15.76 11.97 -17.19
C TYR A 506 -16.69 12.76 -16.25
N GLY A 507 -16.30 13.97 -15.87
CA GLY A 507 -17.12 14.84 -15.02
C GLY A 507 -18.48 15.14 -15.63
N VAL A 508 -18.52 15.50 -16.92
CA VAL A 508 -19.79 15.74 -17.66
C VAL A 508 -20.66 14.48 -17.69
N LEU A 509 -20.08 13.31 -18.01
CA LEU A 509 -20.82 12.05 -18.08
C LEU A 509 -21.35 11.60 -16.71
N VAL A 510 -20.56 11.77 -15.65
CA VAL A 510 -20.97 11.45 -14.28
C VAL A 510 -22.17 12.29 -13.84
N LEU A 511 -22.21 13.57 -14.22
CA LEU A 511 -23.34 14.47 -13.95
C LEU A 511 -24.54 14.12 -14.84
N ALA A 512 -24.34 13.94 -16.14
CA ALA A 512 -25.40 13.62 -17.10
C ALA A 512 -26.09 12.26 -16.80
N LEU A 513 -25.33 11.26 -16.36
CA LEU A 513 -25.85 9.93 -16.01
C LEU A 513 -26.35 9.84 -14.56
N HIS A 514 -26.35 10.94 -13.81
CA HIS A 514 -26.76 11.01 -12.40
C HIS A 514 -26.07 9.91 -11.56
N CYS A 515 -24.76 9.74 -11.75
CA CYS A 515 -23.97 8.73 -11.04
C CYS A 515 -23.76 9.08 -9.56
N ILE A 516 -23.76 10.38 -9.22
CA ILE A 516 -23.56 10.89 -7.85
C ILE A 516 -24.91 11.22 -7.23
N ARG A 517 -25.09 10.82 -5.98
CA ARG A 517 -26.24 11.22 -5.16
C ARG A 517 -25.76 12.11 -4.02
N ARG A 518 -26.64 12.95 -3.47
CA ARG A 518 -26.33 13.82 -2.32
C ARG A 518 -25.77 13.03 -1.13
N SER A 519 -26.32 11.82 -0.88
CA SER A 519 -25.82 10.91 0.16
C SER A 519 -24.36 10.47 -0.02
N ASP A 520 -23.81 10.56 -1.22
CA ASP A 520 -22.43 10.14 -1.50
C ASP A 520 -21.45 11.27 -1.17
N LEU A 521 -21.89 12.51 -1.32
CA LEU A 521 -21.10 13.70 -0.99
C LEU A 521 -21.00 13.93 0.52
N GLU A 522 -22.00 13.49 1.30
CA GLU A 522 -21.96 13.56 2.78
C GLU A 522 -20.79 12.78 3.40
N LEU A 523 -20.25 11.77 2.69
CA LEU A 523 -19.06 11.02 3.13
C LEU A 523 -17.74 11.75 2.86
N LEU A 524 -17.76 12.82 2.07
CA LEU A 524 -16.57 13.61 1.72
C LEU A 524 -16.45 14.85 2.62
N PRO A 525 -15.24 15.25 3.01
CA PRO A 525 -15.05 16.50 3.73
C PRO A 525 -15.50 17.68 2.86
N LYS A 526 -16.41 18.54 3.39
CA LYS A 526 -17.08 19.65 2.70
C LYS A 526 -18.08 19.23 1.60
N GLY A 527 -18.64 18.03 1.68
CA GLY A 527 -19.60 17.48 0.72
C GLY A 527 -20.83 18.35 0.48
N ASP A 528 -21.37 19.04 1.49
CA ASP A 528 -22.50 19.95 1.36
C ASP A 528 -22.20 21.15 0.45
N LYS A 529 -20.97 21.68 0.44
CA LYS A 529 -20.57 22.76 -0.46
C LYS A 529 -20.46 22.24 -1.90
N LEU A 530 -19.94 21.05 -2.08
CA LEU A 530 -19.85 20.36 -3.38
C LEU A 530 -21.24 20.04 -3.93
N ALA A 531 -22.17 19.57 -3.10
CA ALA A 531 -23.56 19.28 -3.51
C ALA A 531 -24.26 20.53 -4.04
N ARG A 532 -24.09 21.68 -3.38
CA ARG A 532 -24.66 22.98 -3.83
C ARG A 532 -24.02 23.46 -5.14
N LEU A 533 -22.72 23.31 -5.28
CA LEU A 533 -21.96 23.76 -6.45
C LEU A 533 -22.30 22.94 -7.70
N LEU A 534 -22.60 21.64 -7.53
CA LEU A 534 -22.94 20.70 -8.59
C LEU A 534 -24.45 20.57 -8.84
N HIS A 535 -25.28 21.34 -8.14
CA HIS A 535 -26.76 21.31 -8.24
C HIS A 535 -27.34 19.90 -8.09
N ILE A 536 -26.75 19.06 -7.23
CA ILE A 536 -27.20 17.69 -6.97
C ILE A 536 -28.28 17.74 -5.87
N SER A 537 -29.51 17.41 -6.26
CA SER A 537 -30.67 17.31 -5.36
C SER A 537 -30.68 16.03 -4.51
#